data_2da011834ba5913c40d6979225605580
#
_entry.id   2da011834ba5913c40d6979225605580
#
_cell.length_a   1.000
_cell.length_b   1.000
_cell.length_c   1.000
_cell.angle_alpha   90.00
_cell.angle_beta   90.00
_cell.angle_gamma   90.00
#
_symmetry.space_group_name_H-M   'P 1'
#
loop_
_entity.id
_entity.type
_entity.pdbx_description
1 polymer ?
#
loop_
_entity_poly.entity_id
_entity_poly.type
_entity_poly.pdbx_seq_one_letter_code
_entity_poly.pdbx_strand_id
1 'polypeptide(L)'
;MSGVPGAIDESGVSFVVSGGRQKSQDQQSANATISRNTESLTTARATPDIVKLADGNLHYGAIQEFLDDPTIEEIWINSPSRIFIAKQGVPELTTLILTEQEVKTLVERMLAASGRRVDLSQPFVDAMLGDGSRIHVAIPDVTREHWSVNIRKFVVKSHSLTDLVKTGSITSAAANFLQTCVDSGLNIIVSGATGAGKTTMMNALLNSARSSDRVITCEEVFELQLINPDWVAMQTRQPSLEGTGEVTLRRIIKEALRMRPTRLVVGEVRQAECLDLLVAMNSGMPSMCSIHANGAREAIAKLCLLPMLAGSNVSAEFVVPAVAAAVDVVVHLGMLASGQRVVHEISTVSGRIEGSSIELMPVFIRKGSILQATGFVPEKLVGLGQVDPIKEKSRGQES
;
A
#
# COMPACT_ATOMS: atom_id res chain seq x y z
N MET A 1 52.57 15.08 -42.31
CA MET A 1 52.11 14.43 -43.54
C MET A 1 50.64 14.08 -43.27
N SER A 2 49.76 14.97 -43.61
CA SER A 2 48.96 15.05 -44.85
C SER A 2 47.93 13.91 -44.89
N GLY A 3 46.66 14.06 -44.96
CA GLY A 3 45.83 15.18 -45.39
C GLY A 3 44.33 14.80 -45.24
N VAL A 4 43.56 15.77 -45.01
CA VAL A 4 42.11 15.92 -45.31
C VAL A 4 42.04 16.36 -46.79
N PRO A 5 40.94 16.38 -47.56
CA PRO A 5 39.51 16.51 -47.28
C PRO A 5 38.56 15.91 -48.35
N GLY A 6 37.26 16.27 -48.20
CA GLY A 6 36.29 16.35 -49.25
C GLY A 6 34.88 15.98 -48.72
N ALA A 7 33.99 16.80 -48.35
CA ALA A 7 33.27 17.97 -48.91
C ALA A 7 32.26 17.65 -50.01
N ILE A 8 30.98 17.94 -49.69
CA ILE A 8 29.88 18.55 -50.44
C ILE A 8 29.17 17.65 -51.49
N ASP A 9 27.82 17.56 -51.50
CA ASP A 9 26.97 18.44 -52.27
C ASP A 9 25.49 18.40 -51.85
N GLU A 10 24.90 19.56 -51.93
CA GLU A 10 23.50 19.94 -51.81
C GLU A 10 22.76 19.70 -53.13
N SER A 11 21.47 19.45 -53.03
CA SER A 11 20.42 19.96 -53.95
C SER A 11 19.08 19.46 -53.43
N GLY A 12 18.13 20.20 -53.03
CA GLY A 12 17.66 21.52 -53.34
C GLY A 12 16.64 21.51 -54.48
N VAL A 13 15.35 21.62 -54.19
CA VAL A 13 14.26 22.21 -55.01
C VAL A 13 12.95 22.01 -54.21
N SER A 14 12.32 22.95 -53.60
CA SER A 14 11.61 24.18 -53.98
C SER A 14 10.30 23.99 -54.76
N PHE A 15 9.21 24.31 -54.02
CA PHE A 15 7.99 25.02 -54.41
C PHE A 15 7.28 24.77 -55.73
N VAL A 16 5.95 24.67 -55.67
CA VAL A 16 5.01 25.66 -56.22
C VAL A 16 3.62 25.55 -55.59
N VAL A 17 3.10 26.70 -55.19
CA VAL A 17 1.73 26.99 -54.78
C VAL A 17 0.95 27.53 -55.98
N SER A 18 -0.30 27.14 -56.11
CA SER A 18 -1.40 27.90 -56.72
C SER A 18 -2.69 27.15 -56.45
N GLY A 19 -3.74 27.63 -55.86
CA GLY A 19 -4.44 28.88 -56.01
C GLY A 19 -5.58 28.71 -57.02
N GLY A 20 -6.81 28.65 -56.55
CA GLY A 20 -7.93 28.70 -57.48
C GLY A 20 -9.27 28.39 -56.80
N ARG A 21 -9.99 29.46 -56.62
CA ARG A 21 -11.36 29.59 -56.06
C ARG A 21 -12.45 29.10 -57.02
N GLN A 22 -13.58 28.75 -56.44
CA GLN A 22 -14.95 29.26 -56.69
C GLN A 22 -16.03 28.25 -57.08
N LYS A 23 -17.06 28.24 -56.20
CA LYS A 23 -18.53 28.41 -56.40
C LYS A 23 -19.22 27.38 -57.34
N SER A 24 -20.34 26.89 -57.07
CA SER A 24 -21.66 27.26 -56.53
C SER A 24 -22.62 26.13 -56.74
N GLN A 25 -23.49 25.93 -55.77
CA GLN A 25 -24.98 25.93 -55.89
C GLN A 25 -25.66 24.97 -56.84
N ASP A 26 -26.55 24.27 -56.25
CA ASP A 26 -27.98 24.08 -56.53
C ASP A 26 -28.51 22.71 -56.94
N GLN A 27 -29.52 22.38 -56.18
CA GLN A 27 -30.83 21.80 -56.50
C GLN A 27 -30.95 20.27 -56.47
N GLN A 28 -31.59 19.82 -55.46
CA GLN A 28 -32.99 19.41 -55.27
C GLN A 28 -33.56 18.37 -56.27
N SER A 29 -34.06 17.38 -55.59
CA SER A 29 -35.33 16.71 -55.74
C SER A 29 -35.42 15.31 -56.33
N ALA A 30 -36.03 14.55 -55.50
CA ALA A 30 -37.19 13.69 -55.74
C ALA A 30 -36.99 12.20 -56.02
N ASN A 31 -37.46 11.46 -55.07
CA ASN A 31 -38.41 10.33 -55.15
C ASN A 31 -38.04 9.00 -55.78
N ALA A 32 -38.15 8.05 -54.97
CA ALA A 32 -39.12 6.95 -54.90
C ALA A 32 -38.51 5.56 -54.83
N THR A 33 -38.74 4.95 -53.68
CA THR A 33 -39.20 3.56 -53.46
C THR A 33 -38.68 2.47 -54.41
N ILE A 34 -37.98 1.51 -53.85
CA ILE A 34 -38.34 0.08 -53.87
C ILE A 34 -37.54 -0.66 -52.80
N SER A 35 -38.30 -1.29 -51.93
CA SER A 35 -37.92 -2.33 -50.96
C SER A 35 -37.17 -3.49 -51.60
N ARG A 36 -36.13 -3.98 -50.90
CA ARG A 36 -35.86 -5.44 -50.73
C ARG A 36 -34.83 -5.70 -49.65
N ASN A 37 -35.28 -6.50 -48.69
CA ASN A 37 -34.54 -7.12 -47.60
C ASN A 37 -33.21 -7.73 -48.08
N THR A 38 -32.16 -7.39 -47.31
CA THR A 38 -31.05 -8.29 -47.03
C THR A 38 -30.64 -8.03 -45.60
N GLU A 39 -31.06 -8.94 -44.74
CA GLU A 39 -30.54 -9.07 -43.38
C GLU A 39 -29.05 -9.42 -43.47
N SER A 40 -28.19 -8.46 -43.18
CA SER A 40 -26.81 -8.74 -42.81
C SER A 40 -26.76 -8.69 -41.27
N LEU A 41 -26.67 -9.85 -40.67
CA LEU A 41 -26.32 -10.09 -39.28
C LEU A 41 -24.94 -9.47 -38.99
N THR A 42 -24.93 -8.21 -38.62
CA THR A 42 -23.80 -7.63 -37.92
C THR A 42 -24.09 -7.84 -36.42
N THR A 43 -23.53 -8.91 -35.88
CA THR A 43 -23.41 -9.08 -34.44
C THR A 43 -22.57 -7.93 -33.89
N ALA A 44 -23.21 -6.86 -33.55
CA ALA A 44 -22.65 -5.85 -32.65
C ALA A 44 -22.33 -6.58 -31.34
N ARG A 45 -21.05 -6.78 -31.03
CA ARG A 45 -20.60 -7.11 -29.69
C ARG A 45 -21.09 -5.99 -28.78
N ALA A 46 -22.18 -6.24 -28.04
CA ALA A 46 -22.59 -5.40 -26.95
C ALA A 46 -21.43 -5.37 -25.94
N THR A 47 -20.76 -4.24 -25.81
CA THR A 47 -19.95 -3.95 -24.63
C THR A 47 -20.90 -4.04 -23.45
N PRO A 48 -20.61 -4.84 -22.42
CA PRO A 48 -21.48 -4.93 -21.26
C PRO A 48 -21.60 -3.52 -20.65
N ASP A 49 -22.86 -3.04 -20.56
CA ASP A 49 -23.16 -1.76 -19.96
C ASP A 49 -22.58 -1.70 -18.54
N ILE A 50 -21.64 -0.76 -18.32
CA ILE A 50 -21.09 -0.46 -17.02
C ILE A 50 -22.19 0.27 -16.24
N VAL A 51 -22.89 -0.46 -15.38
CA VAL A 51 -23.90 0.12 -14.49
C VAL A 51 -23.15 0.87 -13.39
N LYS A 52 -23.18 2.21 -13.45
CA LYS A 52 -22.73 3.06 -12.34
C LYS A 52 -23.90 3.25 -11.38
N LEU A 53 -23.65 3.06 -10.09
CA LEU A 53 -24.60 3.46 -9.05
C LEU A 53 -24.75 4.99 -9.02
N ALA A 54 -25.82 5.48 -8.36
CA ALA A 54 -26.10 6.91 -8.25
C ALA A 54 -24.99 7.70 -7.55
N ASP A 55 -24.13 7.03 -6.76
CA ASP A 55 -22.94 7.55 -6.10
C ASP A 55 -21.66 7.50 -6.97
N GLY A 56 -21.76 7.04 -8.23
CA GLY A 56 -20.63 6.91 -9.14
C GLY A 56 -19.84 5.61 -9.02
N ASN A 57 -20.17 4.72 -8.08
CA ASN A 57 -19.50 3.43 -7.90
C ASN A 57 -19.95 2.41 -8.96
N LEU A 58 -19.01 1.53 -9.34
CA LEU A 58 -19.27 0.43 -10.27
C LEU A 58 -19.91 -0.74 -9.51
N HIS A 59 -20.97 -1.29 -10.09
CA HIS A 59 -21.60 -2.50 -9.56
C HIS A 59 -20.94 -3.76 -10.15
N TYR A 60 -20.48 -4.65 -9.28
CA TYR A 60 -19.72 -5.86 -9.64
C TYR A 60 -20.54 -7.15 -9.63
N GLY A 61 -21.88 -7.03 -9.85
CA GLY A 61 -22.75 -8.21 -9.99
C GLY A 61 -22.88 -9.03 -8.71
N ALA A 62 -22.83 -10.36 -8.85
CA ALA A 62 -23.12 -11.30 -7.78
C ALA A 62 -22.17 -11.23 -6.56
N ILE A 63 -20.98 -10.65 -6.69
CA ILE A 63 -20.08 -10.46 -5.54
C ILE A 63 -20.25 -9.12 -4.83
N GLN A 64 -21.16 -8.27 -5.30
CA GLN A 64 -21.36 -6.93 -4.73
C GLN A 64 -21.74 -7.00 -3.25
N GLU A 65 -22.59 -7.94 -2.86
CA GLU A 65 -22.98 -8.14 -1.46
C GLU A 65 -21.78 -8.41 -0.54
N PHE A 66 -20.75 -9.12 -1.03
CA PHE A 66 -19.53 -9.36 -0.26
C PHE A 66 -18.63 -8.13 -0.22
N LEU A 67 -18.64 -7.31 -1.27
CA LEU A 67 -17.91 -6.04 -1.29
C LEU A 67 -18.56 -5.03 -0.34
N ASP A 68 -19.87 -5.03 -0.22
CA ASP A 68 -20.62 -4.10 0.63
C ASP A 68 -20.60 -4.51 2.12
N ASP A 69 -20.45 -5.81 2.44
CA ASP A 69 -20.41 -6.29 3.83
C ASP A 69 -19.12 -5.84 4.54
N PRO A 70 -19.17 -4.90 5.51
CA PRO A 70 -17.99 -4.38 6.19
C PRO A 70 -17.26 -5.40 7.07
N THR A 71 -17.86 -6.56 7.32
CA THR A 71 -17.25 -7.64 8.11
C THR A 71 -16.33 -8.52 7.27
N ILE A 72 -16.47 -8.50 5.94
CA ILE A 72 -15.64 -9.25 5.00
C ILE A 72 -14.37 -8.46 4.71
N GLU A 73 -13.22 -9.11 4.88
CA GLU A 73 -11.89 -8.54 4.64
C GLU A 73 -11.31 -8.93 3.29
N GLU A 74 -11.57 -10.17 2.86
CA GLU A 74 -11.03 -10.73 1.62
C GLU A 74 -12.06 -11.60 0.91
N ILE A 75 -11.97 -11.66 -0.43
CA ILE A 75 -12.78 -12.51 -1.29
C ILE A 75 -11.83 -13.25 -2.23
N TRP A 76 -11.95 -14.58 -2.33
CA TRP A 76 -11.14 -15.40 -3.24
C TRP A 76 -12.04 -16.18 -4.18
N ILE A 77 -11.79 -16.09 -5.48
CA ILE A 77 -12.40 -16.93 -6.50
C ILE A 77 -11.31 -17.87 -6.99
N ASN A 78 -11.31 -19.10 -6.48
CA ASN A 78 -10.34 -20.12 -6.87
C ASN A 78 -10.84 -20.97 -8.06
N SER A 79 -12.14 -21.01 -8.25
CA SER A 79 -12.85 -21.52 -9.42
C SER A 79 -14.28 -20.96 -9.39
N PRO A 80 -15.05 -21.10 -10.47
CA PRO A 80 -16.44 -20.64 -10.53
C PRO A 80 -17.34 -21.15 -9.40
N SER A 81 -17.08 -22.36 -8.90
CA SER A 81 -17.83 -22.99 -7.80
C SER A 81 -17.15 -22.89 -6.42
N ARG A 82 -15.98 -22.25 -6.33
CA ARG A 82 -15.20 -22.16 -5.09
C ARG A 82 -14.85 -20.69 -4.80
N ILE A 83 -15.84 -20.01 -4.25
CA ILE A 83 -15.71 -18.60 -3.86
C ILE A 83 -15.68 -18.56 -2.33
N PHE A 84 -14.58 -18.04 -1.79
CA PHE A 84 -14.34 -17.90 -0.37
C PHE A 84 -14.40 -16.44 0.04
N ILE A 85 -14.79 -16.20 1.26
CA ILE A 85 -14.68 -14.89 1.94
C ILE A 85 -13.89 -15.07 3.22
N ALA A 86 -13.24 -14.03 3.71
CA ALA A 86 -12.63 -14.01 5.03
C ALA A 86 -13.32 -12.98 5.93
N LYS A 87 -13.72 -13.44 7.12
CA LYS A 87 -14.22 -12.60 8.22
C LYS A 87 -13.28 -12.74 9.40
N GLN A 88 -12.70 -11.63 9.88
CA GLN A 88 -11.72 -11.64 10.98
C GLN A 88 -10.53 -12.60 10.75
N GLY A 89 -10.12 -12.74 9.47
CA GLY A 89 -9.04 -13.65 9.09
C GLY A 89 -9.45 -15.14 8.98
N VAL A 90 -10.71 -15.50 9.24
CA VAL A 90 -11.22 -16.87 9.11
C VAL A 90 -11.86 -17.05 7.74
N PRO A 91 -11.37 -18.00 6.90
CA PRO A 91 -11.95 -18.28 5.60
C PRO A 91 -13.25 -19.09 5.69
N GLU A 92 -14.25 -18.71 4.89
CA GLU A 92 -15.53 -19.37 4.76
C GLU A 92 -15.85 -19.60 3.28
N LEU A 93 -16.29 -20.83 2.91
CA LEU A 93 -16.77 -21.10 1.57
C LEU A 93 -18.20 -20.55 1.43
N THR A 94 -18.43 -19.77 0.39
CA THR A 94 -19.76 -19.22 0.08
C THR A 94 -20.64 -20.23 -0.68
N THR A 95 -21.91 -19.94 -0.78
CA THR A 95 -22.87 -20.68 -1.63
C THR A 95 -22.96 -20.14 -3.04
N LEU A 96 -22.27 -19.03 -3.34
CA LEU A 96 -22.27 -18.42 -4.66
C LEU A 96 -21.54 -19.31 -5.66
N ILE A 97 -22.20 -19.57 -6.79
CA ILE A 97 -21.65 -20.29 -7.93
C ILE A 97 -21.74 -19.36 -9.15
N LEU A 98 -20.63 -19.20 -9.84
CA LEU A 98 -20.51 -18.46 -11.09
C LEU A 98 -20.20 -19.43 -12.25
N THR A 99 -20.29 -18.93 -13.46
CA THR A 99 -19.73 -19.59 -14.66
C THR A 99 -18.35 -19.00 -14.96
N GLU A 100 -17.53 -19.71 -15.75
CA GLU A 100 -16.24 -19.19 -16.23
C GLU A 100 -16.38 -17.84 -16.92
N GLN A 101 -17.45 -17.68 -17.73
CA GLN A 101 -17.71 -16.43 -18.44
C GLN A 101 -18.07 -15.28 -17.49
N GLU A 102 -18.81 -15.56 -16.43
CA GLU A 102 -19.14 -14.56 -15.40
C GLU A 102 -17.89 -14.12 -14.63
N VAL A 103 -17.01 -15.05 -14.26
CA VAL A 103 -15.72 -14.70 -13.61
C VAL A 103 -14.88 -13.84 -14.54
N LYS A 104 -14.76 -14.20 -15.81
CA LYS A 104 -14.02 -13.40 -16.80
C LYS A 104 -14.60 -12.00 -16.97
N THR A 105 -15.91 -11.92 -17.15
CA THR A 105 -16.62 -10.63 -17.31
C THR A 105 -16.48 -9.75 -16.05
N LEU A 106 -16.55 -10.36 -14.86
CA LEU A 106 -16.36 -9.70 -13.59
C LEU A 106 -14.95 -9.06 -13.51
N VAL A 107 -13.91 -9.84 -13.81
CA VAL A 107 -12.52 -9.36 -13.81
C VAL A 107 -12.31 -8.25 -14.84
N GLU A 108 -12.79 -8.44 -16.08
CA GLU A 108 -12.69 -7.41 -17.13
C GLU A 108 -13.34 -6.09 -16.68
N ARG A 109 -14.48 -6.15 -16.01
CA ARG A 109 -15.17 -4.98 -15.43
C ARG A 109 -14.35 -4.31 -14.34
N MET A 110 -13.79 -5.08 -13.42
CA MET A 110 -12.95 -4.59 -12.34
C MET A 110 -11.69 -3.90 -12.85
N LEU A 111 -11.04 -4.50 -13.84
CA LEU A 111 -9.81 -3.97 -14.43
C LEU A 111 -10.04 -2.75 -15.32
N ALA A 112 -11.19 -2.67 -16.01
CA ALA A 112 -11.51 -1.55 -16.89
C ALA A 112 -11.47 -0.20 -16.16
N ALA A 113 -11.94 -0.16 -14.91
CA ALA A 113 -11.92 1.05 -14.08
C ALA A 113 -10.50 1.52 -13.74
N SER A 114 -9.53 0.60 -13.65
CA SER A 114 -8.14 0.89 -13.32
C SER A 114 -7.26 1.13 -14.56
N GLY A 115 -7.81 0.98 -15.77
CA GLY A 115 -7.04 1.03 -17.03
C GLY A 115 -6.05 -0.13 -17.18
N ARG A 116 -6.22 -1.21 -16.38
CA ARG A 116 -5.40 -2.41 -16.42
C ARG A 116 -6.09 -3.49 -17.23
N ARG A 117 -5.31 -4.44 -17.72
CA ARG A 117 -5.80 -5.65 -18.38
C ARG A 117 -4.88 -6.81 -18.06
N VAL A 118 -5.38 -8.01 -18.22
CA VAL A 118 -4.65 -9.27 -18.10
C VAL A 118 -4.82 -10.06 -19.38
N ASP A 119 -3.74 -10.61 -19.90
CA ASP A 119 -3.69 -11.43 -21.09
C ASP A 119 -2.54 -12.44 -21.03
N LEU A 120 -2.37 -13.27 -22.07
CA LEU A 120 -1.34 -14.30 -22.11
C LEU A 120 0.09 -13.75 -22.09
N SER A 121 0.29 -12.50 -22.50
CA SER A 121 1.61 -11.85 -22.42
C SER A 121 1.93 -11.34 -21.00
N GLN A 122 0.90 -11.02 -20.25
CA GLN A 122 0.96 -10.66 -18.82
C GLN A 122 -0.14 -11.40 -18.06
N PRO A 123 0.12 -12.66 -17.65
CA PRO A 123 -0.89 -13.54 -17.04
C PRO A 123 -1.24 -13.20 -15.61
N PHE A 124 -0.64 -12.14 -15.05
CA PHE A 124 -0.91 -11.57 -13.72
C PHE A 124 -1.24 -10.10 -13.81
N VAL A 125 -2.14 -9.64 -12.98
CA VAL A 125 -2.41 -8.22 -12.83
C VAL A 125 -2.76 -7.87 -11.39
N ASP A 126 -2.19 -6.76 -10.92
CA ASP A 126 -2.59 -6.07 -9.70
C ASP A 126 -3.30 -4.77 -10.07
N ALA A 127 -4.44 -4.52 -9.45
CA ALA A 127 -5.19 -3.28 -9.65
C ALA A 127 -5.87 -2.83 -8.34
N MET A 128 -6.35 -1.60 -8.36
CA MET A 128 -7.17 -1.04 -7.28
C MET A 128 -8.57 -0.75 -7.80
N LEU A 129 -9.57 -1.18 -7.07
CA LEU A 129 -10.97 -0.92 -7.36
C LEU A 129 -11.36 0.50 -6.90
N GLY A 130 -12.51 1.00 -7.35
CA GLY A 130 -12.97 2.35 -7.04
C GLY A 130 -13.24 2.59 -5.55
N ASP A 131 -13.49 1.54 -4.78
CA ASP A 131 -13.67 1.57 -3.31
C ASP A 131 -12.35 1.48 -2.52
N GLY A 132 -11.20 1.44 -3.21
CA GLY A 132 -9.89 1.26 -2.60
C GLY A 132 -9.49 -0.19 -2.34
N SER A 133 -10.35 -1.17 -2.65
CA SER A 133 -10.00 -2.58 -2.55
C SER A 133 -8.95 -2.97 -3.59
N ARG A 134 -8.02 -3.86 -3.21
CA ARG A 134 -7.00 -4.41 -4.12
C ARG A 134 -7.50 -5.69 -4.75
N ILE A 135 -7.28 -5.82 -6.05
CA ILE A 135 -7.51 -7.05 -6.78
C ILE A 135 -6.19 -7.58 -7.34
N HIS A 136 -5.93 -8.88 -7.15
CA HIS A 136 -4.90 -9.64 -7.84
C HIS A 136 -5.55 -10.72 -8.67
N VAL A 137 -5.15 -10.84 -9.92
CA VAL A 137 -5.69 -11.85 -10.85
C VAL A 137 -4.55 -12.63 -11.48
N ALA A 138 -4.73 -13.94 -11.58
CA ALA A 138 -3.91 -14.83 -12.38
C ALA A 138 -4.82 -15.64 -13.31
N ILE A 139 -4.44 -15.78 -14.59
CA ILE A 139 -5.25 -16.45 -15.60
C ILE A 139 -4.73 -17.86 -15.96
N PRO A 140 -5.55 -18.72 -16.56
CA PRO A 140 -5.09 -19.99 -17.13
C PRO A 140 -3.94 -19.77 -18.12
N ASP A 141 -2.88 -20.47 -17.91
CA ASP A 141 -1.54 -20.54 -18.44
C ASP A 141 -0.57 -20.69 -17.26
N VAL A 142 -0.72 -19.85 -16.22
CA VAL A 142 0.01 -19.94 -14.95
C VAL A 142 -0.84 -20.57 -13.83
N THR A 143 -2.16 -20.50 -13.91
CA THR A 143 -3.09 -21.32 -13.14
C THR A 143 -3.49 -22.55 -13.97
N ARG A 144 -3.88 -23.64 -13.29
CA ARG A 144 -4.14 -24.92 -13.97
C ARG A 144 -5.35 -24.87 -14.94
N GLU A 145 -6.49 -24.40 -14.46
CA GLU A 145 -7.77 -24.48 -15.21
C GLU A 145 -8.58 -23.21 -15.15
N HIS A 146 -8.63 -22.55 -14.00
CA HIS A 146 -9.54 -21.45 -13.73
C HIS A 146 -8.80 -20.16 -13.45
N TRP A 147 -9.45 -19.05 -13.67
CA TRP A 147 -8.99 -17.74 -13.20
C TRP A 147 -8.95 -17.72 -11.68
N SER A 148 -7.82 -17.32 -11.11
CA SER A 148 -7.66 -17.07 -9.68
C SER A 148 -7.79 -15.58 -9.43
N VAL A 149 -8.73 -15.19 -8.58
CA VAL A 149 -8.99 -13.79 -8.25
C VAL A 149 -8.94 -13.61 -6.75
N ASN A 150 -8.10 -12.72 -6.28
CA ASN A 150 -8.00 -12.34 -4.87
C ASN A 150 -8.37 -10.87 -4.74
N ILE A 151 -9.40 -10.58 -3.96
CA ILE A 151 -9.81 -9.22 -3.63
C ILE A 151 -9.58 -9.01 -2.15
N ARG A 152 -8.74 -8.05 -1.80
CA ARG A 152 -8.52 -7.61 -0.43
C ARG A 152 -9.22 -6.28 -0.23
N LYS A 153 -10.26 -6.30 0.59
CA LYS A 153 -11.06 -5.11 0.85
C LYS A 153 -10.29 -4.10 1.71
N PHE A 154 -10.51 -2.86 1.40
CA PHE A 154 -10.03 -1.77 2.22
C PHE A 154 -11.00 -1.53 3.38
N VAL A 155 -10.78 -2.20 4.52
CA VAL A 155 -11.62 -2.09 5.72
C VAL A 155 -10.83 -1.38 6.81
N VAL A 156 -11.16 -0.12 7.07
CA VAL A 156 -10.56 0.62 8.18
C VAL A 156 -11.31 0.32 9.47
N LYS A 157 -10.70 -0.48 10.35
CA LYS A 157 -11.31 -0.94 11.61
C LYS A 157 -10.96 -0.09 12.83
N SER A 158 -9.87 0.67 12.79
CA SER A 158 -9.40 1.47 13.93
C SER A 158 -8.61 2.67 13.45
N HIS A 159 -8.98 3.85 13.89
CA HIS A 159 -8.35 5.10 13.50
C HIS A 159 -7.47 5.70 14.61
N SER A 160 -7.52 5.16 15.84
CA SER A 160 -6.81 5.73 16.98
C SER A 160 -6.21 4.68 17.91
N LEU A 161 -5.21 5.09 18.70
CA LEU A 161 -4.66 4.25 19.78
C LEU A 161 -5.74 3.88 20.80
N THR A 162 -6.71 4.77 21.06
CA THR A 162 -7.85 4.52 21.95
C THR A 162 -8.73 3.37 21.43
N ASP A 163 -8.94 3.26 20.11
CA ASP A 163 -9.72 2.16 19.54
C ASP A 163 -8.98 0.82 19.69
N LEU A 164 -7.64 0.83 19.56
CA LEU A 164 -6.82 -0.36 19.82
C LEU A 164 -6.86 -0.80 21.29
N VAL A 165 -7.02 0.14 22.23
CA VAL A 165 -7.26 -0.19 23.64
C VAL A 165 -8.65 -0.82 23.83
N LYS A 166 -9.71 -0.26 23.22
CA LYS A 166 -11.08 -0.80 23.31
C LYS A 166 -11.17 -2.22 22.76
N THR A 167 -10.44 -2.52 21.69
CA THR A 167 -10.40 -3.88 21.09
C THR A 167 -9.50 -4.85 21.87
N GLY A 168 -8.78 -4.39 22.89
CA GLY A 168 -7.84 -5.21 23.66
C GLY A 168 -6.54 -5.54 22.90
N SER A 169 -6.28 -4.87 21.78
CA SER A 169 -5.03 -5.04 21.03
C SER A 169 -3.81 -4.57 21.80
N ILE A 170 -3.95 -3.45 22.53
CA ILE A 170 -2.95 -2.87 23.44
C ILE A 170 -3.59 -2.47 24.79
N THR A 171 -2.78 -2.20 25.80
CA THR A 171 -3.22 -1.60 27.06
C THR A 171 -3.18 -0.07 27.00
N SER A 172 -3.90 0.61 27.92
CA SER A 172 -3.85 2.07 28.02
C SER A 172 -2.45 2.60 28.29
N ALA A 173 -1.66 1.89 29.11
CA ALA A 173 -0.26 2.24 29.37
C ALA A 173 0.60 2.17 28.10
N ALA A 174 0.43 1.12 27.29
CA ALA A 174 1.13 1.00 26.00
C ALA A 174 0.68 2.07 25.00
N ALA A 175 -0.61 2.41 24.97
CA ALA A 175 -1.13 3.49 24.12
C ALA A 175 -0.52 4.86 24.51
N ASN A 176 -0.45 5.18 25.79
CA ASN A 176 0.18 6.41 26.28
C ASN A 176 1.68 6.46 25.94
N PHE A 177 2.38 5.34 26.11
CA PHE A 177 3.79 5.24 25.71
C PHE A 177 3.98 5.50 24.22
N LEU A 178 3.17 4.87 23.35
CA LEU A 178 3.24 5.06 21.91
C LEU A 178 2.88 6.49 21.50
N GLN A 179 1.87 7.11 22.13
CA GLN A 179 1.54 8.52 21.92
C GLN A 179 2.76 9.40 22.24
N THR A 180 3.41 9.15 23.39
CA THR A 180 4.62 9.86 23.78
C THR A 180 5.74 9.72 22.77
N CYS A 181 5.94 8.51 22.20
CA CYS A 181 6.94 8.27 21.15
C CYS A 181 6.63 9.08 19.89
N VAL A 182 5.35 9.13 19.47
CA VAL A 182 4.92 9.92 18.31
C VAL A 182 5.14 11.41 18.55
N ASP A 183 4.72 11.94 19.72
CA ASP A 183 4.86 13.35 20.08
C ASP A 183 6.33 13.78 20.17
N SER A 184 7.20 12.87 20.58
CA SER A 184 8.65 13.08 20.68
C SER A 184 9.37 12.94 19.33
N GLY A 185 8.67 12.62 18.25
CA GLY A 185 9.27 12.48 16.92
C GLY A 185 10.18 11.24 16.77
N LEU A 186 9.94 10.19 17.56
CA LEU A 186 10.74 8.97 17.48
C LEU A 186 10.45 8.18 16.18
N ASN A 187 11.47 7.48 15.70
CA ASN A 187 11.36 6.59 14.55
C ASN A 187 10.78 5.24 14.98
N ILE A 188 9.62 4.87 14.42
CA ILE A 188 8.85 3.71 14.84
C ILE A 188 8.76 2.69 13.71
N ILE A 189 9.13 1.44 14.01
CA ILE A 189 9.00 0.30 13.11
C ILE A 189 7.84 -0.58 13.59
N VAL A 190 6.88 -0.83 12.71
CA VAL A 190 5.74 -1.72 12.98
C VAL A 190 5.99 -3.06 12.29
N SER A 191 6.14 -4.13 13.05
CA SER A 191 6.46 -5.46 12.53
C SER A 191 5.34 -6.47 12.81
N GLY A 192 5.28 -7.52 11.98
CA GLY A 192 4.32 -8.60 12.14
C GLY A 192 4.11 -9.37 10.83
N ALA A 193 3.48 -10.54 10.93
CA ALA A 193 3.09 -11.36 9.79
C ALA A 193 2.03 -10.66 8.91
N THR A 194 1.71 -11.26 7.76
CA THR A 194 0.57 -10.84 6.93
C THR A 194 -0.72 -10.93 7.73
N GLY A 195 -1.58 -9.92 7.64
CA GLY A 195 -2.83 -9.88 8.38
C GLY A 195 -2.72 -9.59 9.89
N ALA A 196 -1.52 -9.39 10.45
CA ALA A 196 -1.31 -9.10 11.88
C ALA A 196 -1.84 -7.72 12.34
N GLY A 197 -2.24 -6.84 11.42
CA GLY A 197 -2.78 -5.50 11.74
C GLY A 197 -1.74 -4.38 11.70
N LYS A 198 -0.62 -4.56 10.96
CA LYS A 198 0.42 -3.53 10.80
C LYS A 198 -0.13 -2.20 10.30
N THR A 199 -0.91 -2.22 9.21
CA THR A 199 -1.52 -1.01 8.63
C THR A 199 -2.48 -0.32 9.61
N THR A 200 -3.25 -1.09 10.38
CA THR A 200 -4.14 -0.57 11.43
C THR A 200 -3.35 0.13 12.53
N MET A 201 -2.24 -0.47 12.98
CA MET A 201 -1.35 0.15 13.98
C MET A 201 -0.69 1.42 13.41
N MET A 202 -0.21 1.38 12.17
CA MET A 202 0.34 2.54 11.48
C MET A 202 -0.67 3.69 11.43
N ASN A 203 -1.92 3.42 11.03
CA ASN A 203 -2.99 4.41 11.01
C ASN A 203 -3.25 5.00 12.41
N ALA A 204 -3.30 4.17 13.44
CA ALA A 204 -3.51 4.64 14.82
C ALA A 204 -2.37 5.54 15.32
N LEU A 205 -1.11 5.18 15.01
CA LEU A 205 0.07 6.00 15.35
C LEU A 205 0.07 7.32 14.57
N LEU A 206 -0.24 7.29 13.29
CA LEU A 206 -0.26 8.47 12.43
C LEU A 206 -1.37 9.45 12.79
N ASN A 207 -2.56 8.95 13.13
CA ASN A 207 -3.67 9.78 13.58
C ASN A 207 -3.48 10.32 15.01
N SER A 208 -2.44 9.87 15.71
CA SER A 208 -1.99 10.45 16.97
C SER A 208 -0.90 11.52 16.79
N ALA A 209 -0.41 11.74 15.56
CA ALA A 209 0.53 12.80 15.25
C ALA A 209 -0.12 14.20 15.40
N ARG A 210 0.71 15.24 15.53
CA ARG A 210 0.22 16.61 15.70
C ARG A 210 -0.47 17.08 14.43
N SER A 211 -1.56 17.82 14.56
CA SER A 211 -2.26 18.41 13.41
C SER A 211 -1.41 19.40 12.60
N SER A 212 -0.32 19.92 13.19
CA SER A 212 0.66 20.78 12.55
C SER A 212 1.74 20.02 11.76
N ASP A 213 1.78 18.70 11.86
CA ASP A 213 2.76 17.90 11.12
C ASP A 213 2.38 17.85 9.64
N ARG A 214 3.37 18.06 8.77
CA ARG A 214 3.27 17.74 7.34
C ARG A 214 3.68 16.30 7.14
N VAL A 215 2.70 15.43 6.92
CA VAL A 215 2.91 13.99 6.77
C VAL A 215 2.96 13.62 5.30
N ILE A 216 4.01 12.92 4.87
CA ILE A 216 4.06 12.34 3.53
C ILE A 216 4.13 10.83 3.68
N THR A 217 3.17 10.14 3.05
CA THR A 217 3.13 8.67 3.01
C THR A 217 3.58 8.18 1.63
N CYS A 218 4.43 7.14 1.62
CA CYS A 218 4.94 6.47 0.43
C CYS A 218 4.53 5.00 0.49
N GLU A 219 3.70 4.54 -0.43
CA GLU A 219 3.10 3.22 -0.39
C GLU A 219 3.18 2.51 -1.74
N GLU A 220 3.20 1.20 -1.76
CA GLU A 220 3.00 0.42 -3.00
C GLU A 220 1.55 0.52 -3.48
N VAL A 221 0.62 0.48 -2.53
CA VAL A 221 -0.81 0.70 -2.74
C VAL A 221 -1.33 1.48 -1.54
N PHE A 222 -2.23 2.45 -1.77
CA PHE A 222 -2.83 3.25 -0.72
C PHE A 222 -3.58 2.36 0.29
N GLU A 223 -3.07 2.26 1.50
CA GLU A 223 -3.68 1.57 2.63
C GLU A 223 -3.76 2.48 3.87
N LEU A 224 -2.96 3.55 3.91
CA LEU A 224 -2.97 4.49 5.03
C LEU A 224 -4.06 5.54 4.85
N GLN A 225 -4.70 5.90 5.96
CA GLN A 225 -5.71 6.95 6.02
C GLN A 225 -5.45 7.85 7.22
N LEU A 226 -5.18 9.12 6.94
CA LEU A 226 -4.90 10.12 7.95
C LEU A 226 -6.00 11.17 8.00
N ILE A 227 -6.27 11.63 9.22
CA ILE A 227 -7.17 12.76 9.48
C ILE A 227 -6.39 14.10 9.41
N ASN A 228 -5.04 14.03 9.39
CA ASN A 228 -4.17 15.20 9.39
C ASN A 228 -4.44 16.09 8.15
N PRO A 229 -4.64 17.41 8.33
CA PRO A 229 -4.97 18.32 7.24
C PRO A 229 -3.83 18.52 6.21
N ASP A 230 -2.57 18.42 6.63
CA ASP A 230 -1.40 18.52 5.73
C ASP A 230 -0.81 17.12 5.48
N TRP A 231 -1.57 16.31 4.77
CA TRP A 231 -1.17 14.97 4.37
C TRP A 231 -1.06 14.84 2.85
N VAL A 232 0.07 14.29 2.39
CA VAL A 232 0.28 13.94 0.98
C VAL A 232 0.51 12.44 0.88
N ALA A 233 -0.39 11.75 0.24
CA ALA A 233 -0.25 10.32 -0.07
C ALA A 233 0.39 10.13 -1.44
N MET A 234 1.44 9.31 -1.51
CA MET A 234 2.16 8.96 -2.74
C MET A 234 2.18 7.45 -2.91
N GLN A 235 1.91 6.99 -4.13
CA GLN A 235 1.86 5.57 -4.46
C GLN A 235 2.81 5.24 -5.62
N THR A 236 3.37 4.02 -5.60
CA THR A 236 4.13 3.49 -6.73
C THR A 236 3.24 3.35 -7.97
N ARG A 237 3.87 3.29 -9.12
CA ARG A 237 3.18 3.00 -10.38
C ARG A 237 3.92 1.88 -11.08
N GLN A 238 3.19 0.81 -11.38
CA GLN A 238 3.68 -0.30 -12.21
C GLN A 238 4.02 0.20 -13.61
N PRO A 239 4.99 -0.38 -14.32
CA PRO A 239 5.27 -0.04 -15.69
C PRO A 239 4.02 -0.26 -16.56
N SER A 240 3.93 0.50 -17.67
CA SER A 240 2.93 0.27 -18.73
C SER A 240 3.21 -1.06 -19.43
N LEU A 241 2.29 -1.49 -20.30
CA LEU A 241 2.48 -2.68 -21.15
C LEU A 241 3.74 -2.60 -22.04
N GLU A 242 4.21 -1.38 -22.31
CA GLU A 242 5.44 -1.10 -23.07
C GLU A 242 6.70 -1.11 -22.17
N GLY A 243 6.56 -1.47 -20.89
CA GLY A 243 7.66 -1.49 -19.93
C GLY A 243 8.15 -0.11 -19.47
N THR A 244 7.41 0.96 -19.76
CA THR A 244 7.79 2.35 -19.45
C THR A 244 6.92 2.95 -18.34
N GLY A 245 7.38 4.06 -17.78
CA GLY A 245 6.59 4.87 -16.83
C GLY A 245 6.52 4.30 -15.41
N GLU A 246 7.35 3.32 -15.05
CA GLU A 246 7.46 2.82 -13.69
C GLU A 246 7.84 3.93 -12.70
N VAL A 247 7.20 3.93 -11.54
CA VAL A 247 7.58 4.76 -10.39
C VAL A 247 7.75 3.86 -9.17
N THR A 248 8.98 3.58 -8.81
CA THR A 248 9.34 2.68 -7.70
C THR A 248 9.14 3.36 -6.34
N LEU A 249 8.97 2.57 -5.27
CA LEU A 249 8.88 3.06 -3.89
C LEU A 249 10.12 3.87 -3.52
N ARG A 250 11.29 3.42 -3.94
CA ARG A 250 12.56 4.10 -3.75
C ARG A 250 12.56 5.51 -4.36
N ARG A 251 11.97 5.66 -5.56
CA ARG A 251 11.87 6.96 -6.23
C ARG A 251 10.95 7.91 -5.50
N ILE A 252 9.76 7.45 -5.07
CA ILE A 252 8.82 8.33 -4.37
C ILE A 252 9.34 8.76 -2.99
N ILE A 253 10.10 7.92 -2.27
CA ILE A 253 10.75 8.31 -1.01
C ILE A 253 11.73 9.47 -1.27
N LYS A 254 12.57 9.40 -2.32
CA LYS A 254 13.49 10.48 -2.66
C LYS A 254 12.79 11.78 -3.04
N GLU A 255 11.67 11.71 -3.75
CA GLU A 255 10.89 12.89 -4.08
C GLU A 255 10.15 13.45 -2.85
N ALA A 256 9.65 12.58 -1.96
CA ALA A 256 9.02 13.00 -0.71
C ALA A 256 9.95 13.87 0.16
N LEU A 257 11.26 13.55 0.21
CA LEU A 257 12.25 14.34 0.96
C LEU A 257 12.40 15.77 0.46
N ARG A 258 12.02 16.06 -0.79
CA ARG A 258 12.04 17.42 -1.38
C ARG A 258 10.78 18.21 -1.09
N MET A 259 9.75 17.57 -0.54
CA MET A 259 8.45 18.16 -0.27
C MET A 259 8.35 18.76 1.14
N ARG A 260 9.47 18.89 1.86
CA ARG A 260 9.55 19.42 3.23
C ARG A 260 8.64 18.69 4.22
N PRO A 261 8.67 17.36 4.31
CA PRO A 261 7.92 16.64 5.33
C PRO A 261 8.45 16.98 6.73
N THR A 262 7.56 16.99 7.74
CA THR A 262 7.94 16.91 9.14
C THR A 262 7.85 15.48 9.66
N ARG A 263 7.19 14.60 8.88
CA ARG A 263 7.11 13.17 9.13
C ARG A 263 7.03 12.40 7.83
N LEU A 264 7.91 11.41 7.66
CA LEU A 264 7.92 10.51 6.51
C LEU A 264 7.39 9.14 6.93
N VAL A 265 6.51 8.57 6.11
CA VAL A 265 5.93 7.26 6.36
C VAL A 265 6.09 6.38 5.14
N VAL A 266 6.64 5.19 5.32
CA VAL A 266 6.70 4.17 4.28
C VAL A 266 5.77 3.03 4.68
N GLY A 267 4.75 2.78 3.85
CA GLY A 267 3.71 1.79 4.16
C GLY A 267 4.30 0.44 4.52
N GLU A 268 5.24 -0.05 3.72
CA GLU A 268 6.00 -1.27 3.98
C GLU A 268 7.38 -1.22 3.30
N VAL A 269 8.41 -1.72 3.97
CA VAL A 269 9.74 -1.92 3.38
C VAL A 269 10.01 -3.40 3.15
N ARG A 270 10.47 -3.73 1.94
CA ARG A 270 10.71 -5.11 1.49
C ARG A 270 12.04 -5.29 0.77
N GLN A 271 12.62 -4.20 0.25
CA GLN A 271 13.80 -4.22 -0.62
C GLN A 271 14.73 -3.02 -0.36
N ALA A 272 15.33 -2.55 -1.43
CA ALA A 272 16.35 -1.50 -1.44
C ALA A 272 15.87 -0.11 -0.95
N GLU A 273 14.56 0.16 -0.97
CA GLU A 273 13.95 1.40 -0.46
C GLU A 273 14.23 1.62 1.04
N CYS A 274 14.51 0.53 1.75
CA CYS A 274 14.91 0.58 3.15
C CYS A 274 16.14 1.46 3.38
N LEU A 275 17.09 1.49 2.43
CA LEU A 275 18.26 2.38 2.53
C LEU A 275 17.85 3.86 2.50
N ASP A 276 16.97 4.25 1.59
CA ASP A 276 16.55 5.65 1.45
C ASP A 276 15.76 6.10 2.68
N LEU A 277 14.96 5.21 3.28
CA LEU A 277 14.29 5.45 4.55
C LEU A 277 15.28 5.63 5.71
N LEU A 278 16.31 4.77 5.83
CA LEU A 278 17.33 4.90 6.87
C LEU A 278 18.11 6.21 6.75
N VAL A 279 18.39 6.65 5.54
CA VAL A 279 19.04 7.96 5.31
C VAL A 279 18.14 9.09 5.80
N ALA A 280 16.83 9.02 5.55
CA ALA A 280 15.86 10.00 6.05
C ALA A 280 15.84 10.02 7.59
N MET A 281 15.71 8.85 8.23
CA MET A 281 15.70 8.72 9.69
C MET A 281 16.99 9.29 10.32
N ASN A 282 18.16 8.97 9.77
CA ASN A 282 19.44 9.45 10.27
C ASN A 282 19.66 10.95 10.02
N SER A 283 18.91 11.59 9.14
CA SER A 283 18.92 13.05 8.97
C SER A 283 18.04 13.80 9.99
N GLY A 284 17.48 13.10 10.97
CA GLY A 284 16.64 13.67 12.02
C GLY A 284 15.19 13.85 11.63
N MET A 285 14.72 13.18 10.56
CA MET A 285 13.34 13.22 10.14
C MET A 285 12.54 12.12 10.84
N PRO A 286 11.56 12.45 11.69
CA PRO A 286 10.65 11.49 12.29
C PRO A 286 10.00 10.62 11.22
N SER A 287 10.19 9.31 11.32
CA SER A 287 9.71 8.40 10.29
C SER A 287 9.06 7.15 10.88
N MET A 288 8.17 6.55 10.10
CA MET A 288 7.54 5.28 10.43
C MET A 288 7.53 4.36 9.22
N CYS A 289 7.66 3.07 9.46
CA CYS A 289 7.40 2.07 8.41
C CYS A 289 6.86 0.77 8.99
N SER A 290 6.27 -0.06 8.14
CA SER A 290 6.01 -1.44 8.48
C SER A 290 7.00 -2.40 7.82
N ILE A 291 7.17 -3.58 8.42
CA ILE A 291 8.03 -4.64 7.92
C ILE A 291 7.47 -6.01 8.28
N HIS A 292 7.56 -6.96 7.36
CA HIS A 292 7.22 -8.36 7.67
C HIS A 292 8.33 -9.02 8.50
N ALA A 293 7.98 -9.41 9.74
CA ALA A 293 8.88 -10.16 10.63
C ALA A 293 8.07 -10.95 11.67
N ASN A 294 8.68 -11.99 12.25
CA ASN A 294 8.07 -12.84 13.27
C ASN A 294 8.42 -12.42 14.71
N GLY A 295 9.11 -11.29 14.87
CA GLY A 295 9.51 -10.72 16.17
C GLY A 295 10.21 -9.38 16.00
N ALA A 296 10.35 -8.62 17.09
CA ALA A 296 11.06 -7.33 17.07
C ALA A 296 12.53 -7.49 16.68
N ARG A 297 13.20 -8.53 17.18
CA ARG A 297 14.59 -8.83 16.84
C ARG A 297 14.77 -9.17 15.36
N GLU A 298 13.86 -9.97 14.78
CA GLU A 298 13.89 -10.29 13.35
C GLU A 298 13.62 -9.05 12.49
N ALA A 299 12.75 -8.15 12.92
CA ALA A 299 12.51 -6.90 12.24
C ALA A 299 13.78 -6.06 12.11
N ILE A 300 14.55 -5.92 13.20
CA ILE A 300 15.83 -5.21 13.18
C ILE A 300 16.85 -5.94 12.30
N ALA A 301 16.95 -7.27 12.38
CA ALA A 301 17.84 -8.04 11.52
C ALA A 301 17.50 -7.83 10.02
N LYS A 302 16.22 -7.82 9.65
CA LYS A 302 15.78 -7.52 8.27
C LYS A 302 16.12 -6.09 7.86
N LEU A 303 15.94 -5.10 8.74
CA LEU A 303 16.35 -3.73 8.48
C LEU A 303 17.86 -3.58 8.26
N CYS A 304 18.68 -4.49 8.83
CA CYS A 304 20.11 -4.54 8.54
C CYS A 304 20.42 -5.23 7.20
N LEU A 305 19.54 -6.11 6.69
CA LEU A 305 19.78 -6.85 5.45
C LEU A 305 19.24 -6.13 4.21
N LEU A 306 18.00 -5.59 4.28
CA LEU A 306 17.32 -4.99 3.12
C LEU A 306 18.10 -3.86 2.44
N PRO A 307 18.75 -2.94 3.15
CA PRO A 307 19.53 -1.87 2.53
C PRO A 307 20.67 -2.38 1.64
N MET A 308 21.24 -3.55 1.94
CA MET A 308 22.33 -4.13 1.14
C MET A 308 21.87 -4.54 -0.28
N LEU A 309 20.57 -4.69 -0.49
CA LEU A 309 19.99 -4.91 -1.82
C LEU A 309 20.08 -3.67 -2.73
N ALA A 310 20.43 -2.51 -2.18
CA ALA A 310 20.52 -1.26 -2.95
C ALA A 310 21.78 -1.20 -3.85
N GLY A 311 22.79 -1.99 -3.55
CA GLY A 311 24.01 -2.08 -4.36
C GLY A 311 25.14 -2.77 -3.61
N SER A 312 26.10 -3.30 -4.35
CA SER A 312 27.27 -4.03 -3.80
C SER A 312 28.20 -3.18 -2.93
N ASN A 313 28.07 -1.86 -2.99
CA ASN A 313 28.82 -0.90 -2.18
C ASN A 313 28.17 -0.64 -0.81
N VAL A 314 27.01 -1.20 -0.52
CA VAL A 314 26.31 -1.06 0.75
C VAL A 314 26.69 -2.24 1.65
N SER A 315 27.56 -2.02 2.62
CA SER A 315 28.06 -3.08 3.50
C SER A 315 27.33 -3.12 4.85
N ALA A 316 27.39 -4.27 5.52
CA ALA A 316 26.85 -4.43 6.87
C ALA A 316 27.55 -3.49 7.89
N GLU A 317 28.82 -3.18 7.70
CA GLU A 317 29.60 -2.26 8.53
C GLU A 317 29.02 -0.84 8.52
N PHE A 318 28.42 -0.44 7.40
CA PHE A 318 27.69 0.83 7.29
C PHE A 318 26.26 0.69 7.82
N VAL A 319 25.54 -0.37 7.43
CA VAL A 319 24.10 -0.49 7.68
C VAL A 319 23.79 -0.75 9.15
N VAL A 320 24.54 -1.63 9.84
CA VAL A 320 24.25 -1.99 11.25
C VAL A 320 24.33 -0.77 12.17
N PRO A 321 25.39 0.06 12.14
CA PRO A 321 25.41 1.30 12.92
C PRO A 321 24.32 2.30 12.51
N ALA A 322 24.01 2.40 11.21
CA ALA A 322 22.97 3.29 10.72
C ALA A 322 21.58 2.88 11.25
N VAL A 323 21.25 1.59 11.31
CA VAL A 323 19.99 1.09 11.89
C VAL A 323 19.96 1.32 13.39
N ALA A 324 21.07 1.03 14.11
CA ALA A 324 21.14 1.23 15.56
C ALA A 324 20.97 2.70 15.97
N ALA A 325 21.42 3.63 15.14
CA ALA A 325 21.27 5.07 15.37
C ALA A 325 19.87 5.58 14.96
N ALA A 326 19.31 5.03 13.86
CA ALA A 326 18.09 5.54 13.25
C ALA A 326 16.80 5.06 13.92
N VAL A 327 16.74 3.79 14.35
CA VAL A 327 15.52 3.20 14.88
C VAL A 327 15.42 3.42 16.38
N ASP A 328 14.26 3.89 16.85
CA ASP A 328 14.02 4.12 18.27
C ASP A 328 13.11 3.06 18.88
N VAL A 329 12.01 2.72 18.20
CA VAL A 329 10.97 1.84 18.73
C VAL A 329 10.56 0.79 17.70
N VAL A 330 10.37 -0.43 18.15
CA VAL A 330 9.80 -1.54 17.36
C VAL A 330 8.52 -2.00 18.03
N VAL A 331 7.40 -1.99 17.31
CA VAL A 331 6.09 -2.50 17.75
C VAL A 331 5.82 -3.79 17.00
N HIS A 332 5.84 -4.92 17.68
CA HIS A 332 5.60 -6.23 17.07
C HIS A 332 4.17 -6.71 17.32
N LEU A 333 3.47 -6.99 16.21
CA LEU A 333 2.09 -7.48 16.22
C LEU A 333 2.02 -8.96 15.81
N GLY A 334 1.02 -9.64 16.33
CA GLY A 334 0.68 -11.00 15.91
C GLY A 334 -0.80 -11.29 16.17
N MET A 335 -1.16 -12.54 15.95
CA MET A 335 -2.52 -13.03 16.12
C MET A 335 -2.54 -14.08 17.22
N LEU A 336 -3.50 -13.99 18.13
CA LEU A 336 -3.78 -15.02 19.11
C LEU A 336 -4.49 -16.20 18.47
N ALA A 337 -4.53 -17.35 19.14
CA ALA A 337 -5.27 -18.52 18.66
C ALA A 337 -6.79 -18.25 18.45
N SER A 338 -7.33 -17.24 19.11
CA SER A 338 -8.70 -16.74 18.92
C SER A 338 -8.93 -15.97 17.62
N GLY A 339 -7.87 -15.69 16.83
CA GLY A 339 -7.93 -14.78 15.67
C GLY A 339 -7.80 -13.29 16.03
N GLN A 340 -7.75 -12.94 17.32
CA GLN A 340 -7.59 -11.55 17.74
C GLN A 340 -6.17 -11.04 17.41
N ARG A 341 -6.10 -9.86 16.77
CA ARG A 341 -4.85 -9.16 16.45
C ARG A 341 -4.41 -8.34 17.66
N VAL A 342 -3.17 -8.57 18.11
CA VAL A 342 -2.63 -7.95 19.32
C VAL A 342 -1.18 -7.54 19.17
N VAL A 343 -0.73 -6.59 19.98
CA VAL A 343 0.69 -6.30 20.18
C VAL A 343 1.28 -7.36 21.10
N HIS A 344 2.34 -8.01 20.66
CA HIS A 344 3.10 -8.98 21.44
C HIS A 344 4.24 -8.32 22.23
N GLU A 345 4.89 -7.34 21.60
CA GLU A 345 6.08 -6.70 22.15
C GLU A 345 6.18 -5.25 21.67
N ILE A 346 6.62 -4.37 22.55
CA ILE A 346 7.12 -3.04 22.23
C ILE A 346 8.51 -2.94 22.82
N SER A 347 9.51 -2.78 21.95
CA SER A 347 10.92 -2.69 22.33
C SER A 347 11.54 -1.40 21.83
N THR A 348 12.52 -0.88 22.56
CA THR A 348 13.36 0.24 22.13
C THR A 348 14.75 -0.26 21.72
N VAL A 349 15.36 0.46 20.79
CA VAL A 349 16.73 0.23 20.37
C VAL A 349 17.66 1.04 21.27
N SER A 350 18.58 0.37 21.95
CA SER A 350 19.54 1.05 22.88
C SER A 350 20.66 1.80 22.16
N GLY A 351 20.85 1.53 20.88
CA GLY A 351 22.00 2.01 20.11
C GLY A 351 23.29 1.19 20.32
N ARG A 352 23.29 0.22 21.26
CA ARG A 352 24.43 -0.66 21.49
C ARG A 352 24.46 -1.79 20.47
N ILE A 353 25.65 -2.12 20.02
CA ILE A 353 25.93 -3.17 19.03
C ILE A 353 26.88 -4.18 19.64
N GLU A 354 26.50 -5.44 19.64
CA GLU A 354 27.34 -6.56 20.02
C GLU A 354 27.60 -7.46 18.80
N GLY A 355 28.79 -7.40 18.24
CA GLY A 355 29.10 -8.04 16.96
C GLY A 355 28.27 -7.45 15.83
N SER A 356 27.38 -8.24 15.24
CA SER A 356 26.41 -7.81 14.22
C SER A 356 24.98 -7.62 14.77
N SER A 357 24.78 -7.78 16.07
CA SER A 357 23.46 -7.72 16.72
C SER A 357 23.25 -6.38 17.40
N ILE A 358 22.11 -5.76 17.13
CA ILE A 358 21.65 -4.53 17.79
C ILE A 358 20.84 -4.91 19.04
N GLU A 359 21.18 -4.31 20.17
CA GLU A 359 20.49 -4.56 21.42
C GLU A 359 19.08 -3.96 21.44
N LEU A 360 18.10 -4.78 21.81
CA LEU A 360 16.71 -4.39 22.01
C LEU A 360 16.34 -4.50 23.50
N MET A 361 15.70 -3.44 24.01
CA MET A 361 15.22 -3.37 25.39
C MET A 361 13.68 -3.39 25.38
N PRO A 362 13.06 -4.50 25.79
CA PRO A 362 11.60 -4.59 25.85
C PRO A 362 11.02 -3.64 26.90
N VAL A 363 10.06 -2.81 26.47
CA VAL A 363 9.28 -1.90 27.33
C VAL A 363 7.95 -2.55 27.72
N PHE A 364 7.33 -3.25 26.75
CA PHE A 364 6.12 -4.03 26.98
C PHE A 364 6.28 -5.41 26.36
N ILE A 365 5.84 -6.44 27.07
CA ILE A 365 5.79 -7.83 26.60
C ILE A 365 4.43 -8.42 26.93
N ARG A 366 3.84 -9.15 25.99
CA ARG A 366 2.62 -9.91 26.21
C ARG A 366 2.91 -11.19 26.98
N LYS A 367 2.25 -11.34 28.14
CA LYS A 367 2.23 -12.57 28.93
C LYS A 367 0.80 -13.08 28.99
N GLY A 368 0.54 -14.19 28.31
CA GLY A 368 -0.82 -14.70 28.12
C GLY A 368 -1.70 -13.69 27.36
N SER A 369 -2.81 -13.27 27.95
CA SER A 369 -3.75 -12.34 27.34
C SER A 369 -3.40 -10.85 27.53
N ILE A 370 -2.46 -10.51 28.42
CA ILE A 370 -2.20 -9.13 28.82
C ILE A 370 -0.83 -8.65 28.35
N LEU A 371 -0.79 -7.47 27.75
CA LEU A 371 0.43 -6.74 27.44
C LEU A 371 0.91 -6.00 28.68
N GLN A 372 2.03 -6.43 29.27
CA GLN A 372 2.56 -5.93 30.54
C GLN A 372 3.79 -5.06 30.34
N ALA A 373 3.90 -3.98 31.10
CA ALA A 373 5.13 -3.19 31.17
C ALA A 373 6.24 -3.99 31.88
N THR A 374 7.46 -3.88 31.38
CA THR A 374 8.65 -4.53 31.98
C THR A 374 9.24 -3.74 33.13
N GLY A 375 8.88 -2.46 33.26
CA GLY A 375 9.49 -1.50 34.18
C GLY A 375 10.70 -0.78 33.60
N PHE A 376 11.14 -1.14 32.40
CA PHE A 376 12.21 -0.42 31.70
C PHE A 376 11.67 0.91 31.12
N VAL A 377 12.39 2.01 31.37
CA VAL A 377 12.07 3.34 30.81
C VAL A 377 13.21 3.77 29.89
N PRO A 378 12.93 4.02 28.61
CA PRO A 378 13.95 4.42 27.64
C PRO A 378 14.61 5.77 27.98
N GLU A 379 15.94 5.83 27.96
CA GLU A 379 16.72 7.05 28.26
C GLU A 379 16.31 8.25 27.37
N LYS A 380 16.04 8.01 26.08
CA LYS A 380 15.59 9.05 25.14
C LYS A 380 14.32 9.75 25.61
N LEU A 381 13.39 9.06 26.28
CA LEU A 381 12.15 9.65 26.80
C LEU A 381 12.35 10.34 28.15
N VAL A 382 13.25 9.84 29.00
CA VAL A 382 13.62 10.48 30.28
C VAL A 382 14.25 11.83 30.03
N GLY A 383 15.16 11.92 29.04
CA GLY A 383 15.84 13.16 28.66
C GLY A 383 14.93 14.26 28.11
N LEU A 384 13.73 13.91 27.65
CA LEU A 384 12.72 14.85 27.14
C LEU A 384 11.82 15.46 28.23
N GLY A 385 12.07 15.15 29.51
CA GLY A 385 11.30 15.68 30.65
C GLY A 385 9.85 15.15 30.72
N GLN A 386 9.55 14.10 29.98
CA GLN A 386 8.22 13.48 30.01
C GLN A 386 8.14 12.51 31.21
N VAL A 387 7.27 12.84 32.14
CA VAL A 387 6.99 12.06 33.33
C VAL A 387 6.55 10.66 32.96
N ASP A 388 7.20 9.66 33.56
CA ASP A 388 6.99 8.22 33.54
C ASP A 388 5.80 7.76 32.63
N PRO A 389 6.05 7.49 31.35
CA PRO A 389 4.97 7.17 30.38
C PRO A 389 4.29 5.83 30.66
N ILE A 390 4.79 5.09 31.66
CA ILE A 390 4.38 3.73 32.01
C ILE A 390 3.42 3.72 33.19
N LYS A 391 3.40 4.78 34.03
CA LYS A 391 2.46 4.87 35.14
C LYS A 391 1.05 5.15 34.65
N GLU A 392 0.13 4.23 34.88
CA GLU A 392 -1.30 4.54 34.89
C GLU A 392 -1.54 5.73 35.83
N LYS A 393 -2.15 6.81 35.29
CA LYS A 393 -2.76 7.81 36.21
C LYS A 393 -3.80 7.05 37.00
N SER A 394 -3.47 6.71 38.25
CA SER A 394 -4.44 6.31 39.23
C SER A 394 -5.43 7.49 39.37
N ARG A 395 -6.54 7.41 38.64
CA ARG A 395 -7.70 8.27 38.93
C ARG A 395 -8.14 7.90 40.31
N GLY A 396 -7.91 8.85 41.21
CA GLY A 396 -8.29 8.74 42.59
C GLY A 396 -9.70 8.22 42.76
N GLN A 397 -9.80 7.13 43.46
CA GLN A 397 -10.89 6.91 44.37
C GLN A 397 -10.70 7.93 45.50
N GLU A 398 -11.39 9.04 45.40
CA GLU A 398 -11.72 9.86 46.54
C GLU A 398 -13.16 10.34 46.39
N SER A 399 -13.96 9.81 47.35
CA SER A 399 -15.28 10.19 47.87
C SER A 399 -16.47 10.22 46.92
#